data_99e6d548dabe31f85b67cb4ce4c15adb
#
_entry.id   99e6d548dabe31f85b67cb4ce4c15adb
#
_cell.length_a   1.000
_cell.length_b   1.000
_cell.length_c   1.000
_cell.angle_alpha   90.00
_cell.angle_beta   90.00
_cell.angle_gamma   90.00
#
_symmetry.space_group_name_H-M   'P 1'
#
loop_
_entity.id
_entity.type
_entity.pdbx_description
1 polymer ?
#
loop_
_entity_poly.entity_id
_entity_poly.type
_entity_poly.pdbx_seq_one_letter_code
_entity_poly.pdbx_strand_id
1 'polypeptide(L)'
;MKKKTLTIAIALVLVVALAVGATYAYLTAKTEAVTNTFTVGKLIDQNKFVLTEHKVEYDQASGNYTYVMKDEAKVETGTNTYSQLAPKMVVPKDPFISFRDEVKNPAYVFVEICDTTAGQIDYTVANGWTKLDNVTGKNHGVVYAYNTKVVGNQIEDLPILNGNTVTV
;
A
#
# COMPACT_ATOMS: atom_id res chain seq x y z
N MET A 1 78.37 7.96 30.72
CA MET A 1 77.65 7.78 29.43
C MET A 1 76.36 6.98 29.55
N LYS A 2 76.29 5.91 30.33
CA LYS A 2 75.10 5.04 30.43
C LYS A 2 73.82 5.73 30.96
N LYS A 3 73.89 6.68 31.90
CA LYS A 3 72.72 7.34 32.45
C LYS A 3 72.00 8.26 31.46
N LYS A 4 72.78 9.04 30.62
CA LYS A 4 72.18 9.92 29.58
C LYS A 4 71.49 9.12 28.49
N THR A 5 72.06 7.98 28.08
CA THR A 5 71.44 7.11 27.07
C THR A 5 70.14 6.48 27.59
N LEU A 6 70.12 6.08 28.86
CA LEU A 6 68.89 5.53 29.48
C LEU A 6 67.80 6.59 29.58
N THR A 7 68.10 7.84 29.95
CA THR A 7 67.14 8.94 30.01
C THR A 7 66.52 9.21 28.60
N ILE A 8 67.37 9.24 27.56
CA ILE A 8 66.90 9.45 26.20
C ILE A 8 65.99 8.30 25.74
N ALA A 9 66.36 7.08 26.07
CA ALA A 9 65.55 5.92 25.72
C ALA A 9 64.18 5.94 26.39
N ILE A 10 64.11 6.30 27.68
CA ILE A 10 62.83 6.43 28.41
C ILE A 10 61.97 7.55 27.83
N ALA A 11 62.58 8.69 27.51
CA ALA A 11 61.87 9.80 26.90
C ALA A 11 61.28 9.45 25.54
N LEU A 12 62.02 8.71 24.73
CA LEU A 12 61.53 8.25 23.43
C LEU A 12 60.34 7.27 23.56
N VAL A 13 60.41 6.35 24.51
CA VAL A 13 59.28 5.42 24.79
C VAL A 13 58.05 6.20 25.25
N LEU A 14 58.19 7.19 26.10
CA LEU A 14 57.08 8.04 26.56
C LEU A 14 56.43 8.82 25.41
N VAL A 15 57.22 9.40 24.51
CA VAL A 15 56.70 10.09 23.34
C VAL A 15 55.92 9.17 22.43
N VAL A 16 56.45 7.94 22.16
CA VAL A 16 55.75 6.95 21.36
C VAL A 16 54.43 6.50 22.05
N ALA A 17 54.47 6.24 23.35
CA ALA A 17 53.30 5.84 24.10
C ALA A 17 52.19 6.92 24.08
N LEU A 18 52.57 8.22 24.21
CA LEU A 18 51.63 9.31 24.11
C LEU A 18 51.04 9.47 22.71
N ALA A 19 51.87 9.31 21.66
CA ALA A 19 51.41 9.36 20.28
C ALA A 19 50.44 8.24 19.96
N VAL A 20 50.73 7.02 20.35
CA VAL A 20 49.86 5.85 20.16
C VAL A 20 48.56 5.99 20.99
N GLY A 21 48.66 6.43 22.24
CA GLY A 21 47.49 6.65 23.10
C GLY A 21 46.56 7.76 22.55
N ALA A 22 47.08 8.86 22.09
CA ALA A 22 46.30 9.95 21.48
C ALA A 22 45.65 9.47 20.16
N THR A 23 46.34 8.74 19.33
CA THR A 23 45.82 8.21 18.09
C THR A 23 44.71 7.19 18.37
N TYR A 24 44.92 6.32 19.35
CA TYR A 24 43.93 5.33 19.76
C TYR A 24 42.67 6.03 20.31
N ALA A 25 42.83 7.04 21.19
CA ALA A 25 41.71 7.81 21.74
C ALA A 25 40.95 8.55 20.63
N TYR A 26 41.63 9.11 19.63
CA TYR A 26 41.00 9.75 18.48
C TYR A 26 40.22 8.76 17.61
N LEU A 27 40.80 7.61 17.31
CA LEU A 27 40.20 6.58 16.46
C LEU A 27 39.05 5.83 17.17
N THR A 28 39.06 5.79 18.49
CA THR A 28 37.99 5.16 19.30
C THR A 28 36.96 6.16 19.82
N ALA A 29 37.12 7.46 19.54
CA ALA A 29 36.07 8.44 19.79
C ALA A 29 34.85 8.07 18.93
N LYS A 30 33.91 7.33 19.54
CA LYS A 30 32.61 7.02 18.92
C LYS A 30 31.83 8.32 18.89
N THR A 31 31.56 8.82 17.69
CA THR A 31 30.48 9.76 17.51
C THR A 31 29.20 9.05 17.97
N GLU A 32 28.44 9.68 18.87
CA GLU A 32 27.12 9.16 19.21
C GLU A 32 26.32 9.00 17.92
N ALA A 33 25.73 7.83 17.74
CA ALA A 33 24.89 7.57 16.59
C ALA A 33 23.69 8.53 16.65
N VAL A 34 23.59 9.43 15.70
CA VAL A 34 22.39 10.26 15.53
C VAL A 34 21.28 9.33 15.07
N THR A 35 20.40 8.96 15.97
CA THR A 35 19.22 8.18 15.65
C THR A 35 18.12 9.12 15.19
N ASN A 36 17.88 9.16 13.88
CA ASN A 36 16.73 9.85 13.34
C ASN A 36 15.54 8.88 13.36
N THR A 37 14.57 9.14 14.20
CA THR A 37 13.31 8.39 14.22
C THR A 37 12.34 9.07 13.26
N PHE A 38 12.07 8.43 12.13
CA PHE A 38 11.02 8.85 11.21
C PHE A 38 9.72 8.17 11.65
N THR A 39 8.79 8.94 12.16
CA THR A 39 7.44 8.46 12.43
C THR A 39 6.58 8.80 11.22
N VAL A 40 6.17 7.80 10.48
CA VAL A 40 5.15 7.97 9.44
C VAL A 40 3.83 8.18 10.15
N GLY A 41 3.22 9.35 9.95
CA GLY A 41 1.90 9.64 10.48
C GLY A 41 0.88 8.64 9.93
N LYS A 42 -0.08 8.24 10.76
CA LYS A 42 -1.19 7.38 10.35
C LYS A 42 -2.04 8.16 9.34
N LEU A 43 -2.10 7.68 8.10
CA LEU A 43 -2.86 8.32 7.01
C LEU A 43 -4.36 8.29 7.28
N ILE A 44 -4.85 7.12 7.68
CA ILE A 44 -6.24 6.83 8.02
C ILE A 44 -6.26 5.59 8.93
N ASP A 45 -7.29 5.42 9.71
CA ASP A 45 -7.49 4.16 10.45
C ASP A 45 -7.73 3.02 9.46
N GLN A 46 -7.04 1.88 9.64
CA GLN A 46 -7.16 0.73 8.74
C GLN A 46 -8.60 0.23 8.58
N ASN A 47 -9.42 0.40 9.63
CA ASN A 47 -10.83 0.03 9.62
C ASN A 47 -11.71 1.05 8.88
N LYS A 48 -11.14 2.18 8.47
CA LYS A 48 -11.83 3.29 7.78
C LYS A 48 -11.44 3.39 6.29
N PHE A 49 -10.40 2.67 5.88
CA PHE A 49 -10.03 2.48 4.48
C PHE A 49 -10.41 1.06 4.08
N VAL A 50 -11.49 0.94 3.34
CA VAL A 50 -12.09 -0.36 3.01
C VAL A 50 -12.34 -0.50 1.52
N LEU A 51 -12.17 -1.72 1.02
CA LEU A 51 -12.58 -2.15 -0.30
C LEU A 51 -13.82 -3.03 -0.12
N THR A 52 -14.93 -2.60 -0.67
CA THR A 52 -16.21 -3.32 -0.62
C THR A 52 -16.87 -3.31 -1.98
N GLU A 53 -17.98 -4.03 -2.10
CA GLU A 53 -18.91 -4.01 -3.21
C GLU A 53 -20.34 -4.17 -2.67
N HIS A 54 -21.34 -3.90 -3.46
CA HIS A 54 -22.70 -4.20 -3.04
C HIS A 54 -23.04 -5.67 -3.27
N LYS A 55 -23.76 -6.24 -2.30
CA LYS A 55 -24.20 -7.62 -2.34
C LYS A 55 -25.17 -7.83 -3.49
N VAL A 56 -24.97 -8.91 -4.25
CA VAL A 56 -25.88 -9.35 -5.28
C VAL A 56 -26.36 -10.78 -5.03
N GLU A 57 -27.56 -11.08 -5.46
CA GLU A 57 -28.14 -12.42 -5.42
C GLU A 57 -28.78 -12.73 -6.78
N TYR A 58 -28.79 -14.02 -7.13
CA TYR A 58 -29.44 -14.49 -8.36
C TYR A 58 -30.95 -14.46 -8.19
N ASP A 59 -31.62 -13.72 -9.06
CA ASP A 59 -33.08 -13.67 -9.12
C ASP A 59 -33.60 -14.68 -10.15
N GLN A 60 -34.28 -15.70 -9.67
CA GLN A 60 -34.85 -16.77 -10.49
C GLN A 60 -35.92 -16.25 -11.47
N ALA A 61 -36.61 -15.16 -11.14
CA ALA A 61 -37.70 -14.64 -11.98
C ALA A 61 -37.15 -13.89 -13.19
N SER A 62 -36.09 -13.10 -13.00
CA SER A 62 -35.45 -12.36 -14.10
C SER A 62 -34.34 -13.17 -14.79
N GLY A 63 -33.87 -14.25 -14.17
CA GLY A 63 -32.73 -15.03 -14.66
C GLY A 63 -31.41 -14.26 -14.61
N ASN A 64 -31.28 -13.28 -13.74
CA ASN A 64 -30.07 -12.45 -13.64
C ASN A 64 -29.74 -12.16 -12.18
N TYR A 65 -28.58 -11.54 -11.93
CA TYR A 65 -28.19 -11.04 -10.62
C TYR A 65 -28.76 -9.64 -10.39
N THR A 66 -29.23 -9.41 -9.17
CA THR A 66 -29.76 -8.10 -8.72
C THR A 66 -29.14 -7.71 -7.38
N TYR A 67 -29.10 -6.41 -7.11
CA TYR A 67 -28.63 -5.92 -5.82
C TYR A 67 -29.57 -6.29 -4.68
N VAL A 68 -28.99 -6.75 -3.57
CA VAL A 68 -29.75 -6.95 -2.33
C VAL A 68 -30.01 -5.62 -1.67
N MET A 69 -31.26 -5.31 -1.44
CA MET A 69 -31.72 -4.06 -0.82
C MET A 69 -32.12 -4.26 0.63
N LYS A 70 -31.76 -3.34 1.49
CA LYS A 70 -32.24 -3.23 2.87
C LYS A 70 -32.53 -1.76 3.18
N ASP A 71 -33.73 -1.48 3.66
CA ASP A 71 -34.15 -0.09 4.00
C ASP A 71 -33.87 0.90 2.85
N GLU A 72 -34.22 0.49 1.61
CA GLU A 72 -34.00 1.26 0.36
C GLU A 72 -32.54 1.48 -0.04
N ALA A 73 -31.59 0.96 0.72
CA ALA A 73 -30.16 1.03 0.42
C ALA A 73 -29.59 -0.33 -0.05
N LYS A 74 -28.57 -0.30 -0.89
CA LYS A 74 -27.82 -1.50 -1.26
C LYS A 74 -27.00 -2.01 -0.07
N VAL A 75 -26.98 -3.31 0.13
CA VAL A 75 -26.19 -3.92 1.21
C VAL A 75 -24.74 -4.07 0.77
N GLU A 76 -23.80 -3.55 1.54
CA GLU A 76 -22.36 -3.75 1.29
C GLU A 76 -21.90 -5.15 1.69
N THR A 77 -20.93 -5.67 0.95
CA THR A 77 -20.25 -6.94 1.24
C THR A 77 -18.78 -6.89 0.84
N GLY A 78 -17.95 -7.70 1.45
CA GLY A 78 -16.55 -7.90 1.03
C GLY A 78 -16.42 -8.89 -0.14
N THR A 79 -17.44 -9.71 -0.41
CA THR A 79 -17.41 -10.75 -1.44
C THR A 79 -18.80 -11.06 -1.99
N ASN A 80 -18.86 -11.28 -3.31
CA ASN A 80 -20.04 -11.86 -3.98
C ASN A 80 -19.67 -13.22 -4.61
N THR A 81 -20.65 -14.11 -4.71
CA THR A 81 -20.52 -15.39 -5.39
C THR A 81 -21.50 -15.45 -6.56
N TYR A 82 -20.99 -15.76 -7.73
CA TYR A 82 -21.77 -15.88 -8.95
C TYR A 82 -21.76 -17.34 -9.40
N SER A 83 -22.83 -18.09 -9.12
CA SER A 83 -22.93 -19.53 -9.37
C SER A 83 -23.68 -19.91 -10.63
N GLN A 84 -24.42 -18.95 -11.22
CA GLN A 84 -25.28 -19.20 -12.38
C GLN A 84 -24.95 -18.19 -13.49
N LEU A 85 -23.76 -18.32 -14.06
CA LEU A 85 -23.30 -17.47 -15.15
C LEU A 85 -23.56 -18.14 -16.51
N ALA A 86 -23.96 -17.35 -17.48
CA ALA A 86 -24.13 -17.76 -18.87
C ALA A 86 -23.31 -16.85 -19.79
N PRO A 87 -22.84 -17.33 -20.95
CA PRO A 87 -22.14 -16.51 -21.93
C PRO A 87 -22.95 -15.28 -22.33
N LYS A 88 -22.28 -14.11 -22.39
CA LYS A 88 -22.86 -12.79 -22.67
C LYS A 88 -23.78 -12.23 -21.58
N MET A 89 -23.86 -12.88 -20.42
CA MET A 89 -24.59 -12.34 -19.28
C MET A 89 -23.88 -11.11 -18.76
N VAL A 90 -24.61 -10.02 -18.55
CA VAL A 90 -24.11 -8.83 -17.86
C VAL A 90 -24.57 -8.88 -16.43
N VAL A 91 -23.62 -8.87 -15.51
CA VAL A 91 -23.92 -8.98 -14.07
C VAL A 91 -23.40 -7.77 -13.30
N PRO A 92 -24.10 -7.33 -12.25
CA PRO A 92 -23.62 -6.26 -11.39
C PRO A 92 -22.31 -6.65 -10.70
N LYS A 93 -21.32 -5.79 -10.79
CA LYS A 93 -20.02 -5.93 -10.13
C LYS A 93 -19.46 -4.53 -9.91
N ASP A 94 -19.61 -4.02 -8.71
CA ASP A 94 -19.33 -2.62 -8.39
C ASP A 94 -18.35 -2.45 -7.22
N PRO A 95 -17.14 -3.01 -7.32
CA PRO A 95 -16.14 -2.81 -6.28
C PRO A 95 -15.78 -1.32 -6.17
N PHE A 96 -15.74 -0.82 -4.94
CA PHE A 96 -15.37 0.55 -4.65
C PHE A 96 -14.51 0.65 -3.39
N ILE A 97 -13.74 1.72 -3.32
CA ILE A 97 -12.93 2.06 -2.16
C ILE A 97 -13.62 3.19 -1.41
N SER A 98 -13.89 2.97 -0.12
CA SER A 98 -14.44 3.99 0.77
C SER A 98 -13.41 4.48 1.77
N PHE A 99 -13.39 5.81 1.95
CA PHE A 99 -12.64 6.48 3.01
C PHE A 99 -13.66 6.94 4.06
N ARG A 100 -13.88 6.09 5.07
CA ARG A 100 -14.88 6.31 6.13
C ARG A 100 -14.41 7.26 7.23
N ASP A 101 -13.30 7.95 7.02
CA ASP A 101 -12.73 8.96 7.89
C ASP A 101 -11.85 9.92 7.08
N GLU A 102 -11.48 11.04 7.67
CA GLU A 102 -10.63 12.03 7.03
C GLU A 102 -9.24 11.46 6.69
N VAL A 103 -8.81 11.64 5.44
CA VAL A 103 -7.46 11.37 4.98
C VAL A 103 -6.59 12.59 5.31
N LYS A 104 -5.87 12.56 6.42
CA LYS A 104 -5.14 13.71 6.98
C LYS A 104 -3.97 14.19 6.13
N ASN A 105 -3.35 13.28 5.39
CA ASN A 105 -2.22 13.60 4.52
C ASN A 105 -2.51 13.13 3.10
N PRO A 106 -2.13 13.90 2.07
CA PRO A 106 -2.31 13.47 0.69
C PRO A 106 -1.68 12.11 0.42
N ALA A 107 -2.48 11.18 -0.11
CA ALA A 107 -2.06 9.81 -0.39
C ALA A 107 -2.38 9.40 -1.82
N TYR A 108 -1.56 8.52 -2.38
CA TYR A 108 -1.88 7.81 -3.61
C TYR A 108 -2.64 6.53 -3.27
N VAL A 109 -3.63 6.21 -4.10
CA VAL A 109 -4.40 4.97 -3.99
C VAL A 109 -4.04 4.05 -5.14
N PHE A 110 -3.82 2.79 -4.81
CA PHE A 110 -3.54 1.74 -5.78
C PHE A 110 -4.52 0.60 -5.58
N VAL A 111 -4.92 -0.02 -6.67
CA VAL A 111 -5.75 -1.23 -6.66
C VAL A 111 -5.09 -2.30 -7.53
N GLU A 112 -5.13 -3.54 -7.07
CA GLU A 112 -4.74 -4.70 -7.86
C GLU A 112 -5.98 -5.44 -8.31
N ILE A 113 -6.12 -5.66 -9.62
CA ILE A 113 -7.18 -6.48 -10.20
C ILE A 113 -6.58 -7.82 -10.61
N CYS A 114 -7.04 -8.89 -9.98
CA CYS A 114 -6.65 -10.25 -10.27
C CYS A 114 -7.79 -10.96 -11.00
N ASP A 115 -7.66 -11.13 -12.30
CA ASP A 115 -8.59 -11.96 -13.08
C ASP A 115 -8.06 -13.39 -13.15
N THR A 116 -8.74 -14.31 -12.49
CA THR A 116 -8.42 -15.74 -12.48
C THR A 116 -9.33 -16.53 -13.43
N THR A 117 -10.15 -15.87 -14.21
CA THR A 117 -11.14 -16.51 -15.12
C THR A 117 -10.55 -16.84 -16.48
N ALA A 118 -9.24 -16.58 -16.70
CA ALA A 118 -8.57 -16.79 -17.98
C ALA A 118 -9.23 -16.03 -19.16
N GLY A 119 -9.73 -14.82 -18.88
CA GLY A 119 -10.34 -13.97 -19.90
C GLY A 119 -11.79 -14.35 -20.26
N GLN A 120 -12.48 -15.08 -19.37
CA GLN A 120 -13.90 -15.39 -19.54
C GLN A 120 -14.82 -14.26 -19.05
N ILE A 121 -14.24 -13.22 -18.46
CA ILE A 121 -14.98 -12.06 -17.96
C ILE A 121 -14.37 -10.79 -18.57
N ASP A 122 -15.22 -10.02 -19.23
CA ASP A 122 -14.86 -8.69 -19.74
C ASP A 122 -15.29 -7.62 -18.76
N TYR A 123 -14.39 -6.68 -18.50
CA TYR A 123 -14.65 -5.51 -17.66
C TYR A 123 -13.85 -4.30 -18.17
N THR A 124 -14.33 -3.13 -17.82
CA THR A 124 -13.61 -1.87 -18.06
C THR A 124 -13.33 -1.19 -16.74
N VAL A 125 -12.10 -0.73 -16.56
CA VAL A 125 -11.72 0.04 -15.36
C VAL A 125 -12.31 1.44 -15.44
N ALA A 126 -12.79 1.96 -14.31
CA ALA A 126 -13.41 3.28 -14.24
C ALA A 126 -12.42 4.40 -14.60
N ASN A 127 -12.98 5.53 -15.07
CA ASN A 127 -12.17 6.72 -15.32
C ASN A 127 -11.47 7.19 -14.03
N GLY A 128 -10.28 7.74 -14.18
CA GLY A 128 -9.47 8.21 -13.05
C GLY A 128 -8.44 7.21 -12.57
N TRP A 129 -8.42 5.99 -13.12
CA TRP A 129 -7.40 4.99 -12.87
C TRP A 129 -6.47 4.84 -14.06
N THR A 130 -5.18 4.77 -13.82
CA THR A 130 -4.15 4.49 -14.83
C THR A 130 -3.46 3.18 -14.52
N LYS A 131 -3.43 2.28 -15.49
CA LYS A 131 -2.65 1.04 -15.42
C LYS A 131 -1.18 1.37 -15.26
N LEU A 132 -0.51 0.69 -14.34
CA LEU A 132 0.93 0.79 -14.17
C LEU A 132 1.63 -0.27 -15.02
N ASP A 133 2.46 0.18 -15.95
CA ASP A 133 3.28 -0.71 -16.75
C ASP A 133 4.48 -1.19 -15.91
N ASN A 134 4.89 -2.45 -16.13
CA ASN A 134 6.01 -3.09 -15.43
C ASN A 134 5.87 -3.18 -13.90
N VAL A 135 4.66 -3.07 -13.38
CA VAL A 135 4.34 -3.30 -11.98
C VAL A 135 3.43 -4.52 -11.88
N THR A 136 3.87 -5.52 -11.15
CA THR A 136 3.07 -6.69 -10.84
C THR A 136 2.60 -6.58 -9.39
N GLY A 137 1.33 -6.78 -9.15
CA GLY A 137 0.76 -6.77 -7.80
C GLY A 137 1.22 -7.97 -6.96
N LYS A 138 0.94 -7.94 -5.68
CA LYS A 138 1.30 -9.00 -4.73
C LYS A 138 0.73 -10.36 -5.13
N ASN A 139 -0.47 -10.36 -5.75
CA ASN A 139 -1.17 -11.56 -6.20
C ASN A 139 -1.03 -11.80 -7.71
N HIS A 140 0.00 -11.21 -8.34
CA HIS A 140 0.27 -11.29 -9.78
C HIS A 140 -0.82 -10.65 -10.67
N GLY A 141 -1.65 -9.80 -10.10
CA GLY A 141 -2.66 -9.02 -10.82
C GLY A 141 -2.10 -7.77 -11.48
N VAL A 142 -2.97 -7.10 -12.22
CA VAL A 142 -2.68 -5.80 -12.83
C VAL A 142 -2.90 -4.69 -11.82
N VAL A 143 -1.91 -3.82 -11.67
CA VAL A 143 -1.99 -2.70 -10.72
C VAL A 143 -2.40 -1.42 -11.43
N TYR A 144 -3.34 -0.71 -10.83
CA TYR A 144 -3.79 0.61 -11.27
C TYR A 144 -3.54 1.63 -10.16
N ALA A 145 -3.14 2.83 -10.56
CA ALA A 145 -3.02 3.99 -9.68
C ALA A 145 -4.19 4.95 -9.92
N TYR A 146 -4.77 5.47 -8.86
CA TYR A 146 -5.71 6.58 -8.99
C TYR A 146 -4.97 7.86 -9.33
N ASN A 147 -5.44 8.59 -10.33
CA ASN A 147 -4.72 9.72 -10.94
C ASN A 147 -4.62 10.94 -10.03
N THR A 148 -5.47 11.02 -9.01
CA THR A 148 -5.53 12.14 -8.08
C THR A 148 -5.17 11.66 -6.68
N LYS A 149 -4.35 12.45 -5.96
CA LYS A 149 -4.11 12.20 -4.53
C LYS A 149 -5.39 12.41 -3.74
N VAL A 150 -5.69 11.50 -2.84
CA VAL A 150 -6.80 11.63 -1.92
C VAL A 150 -6.36 12.37 -0.67
N VAL A 151 -7.19 13.30 -0.19
CA VAL A 151 -6.97 14.08 1.04
C VAL A 151 -8.31 14.62 1.55
N GLY A 152 -8.47 14.69 2.87
CA GLY A 152 -9.71 15.15 3.50
C GLY A 152 -10.86 14.16 3.36
N ASN A 153 -12.09 14.67 3.40
CA ASN A 153 -13.32 13.86 3.28
C ASN A 153 -13.87 13.85 1.85
N GLN A 154 -13.05 14.07 0.85
CA GLN A 154 -13.51 14.40 -0.50
C GLN A 154 -13.93 13.19 -1.35
N ILE A 155 -13.72 11.96 -0.89
CA ILE A 155 -14.01 10.78 -1.69
C ILE A 155 -14.91 9.84 -0.91
N GLU A 156 -16.19 9.88 -1.26
CA GLU A 156 -17.14 8.83 -0.99
C GLU A 156 -17.11 7.87 -2.17
N ASP A 157 -16.99 6.58 -1.90
CA ASP A 157 -17.14 5.48 -2.87
C ASP A 157 -16.41 5.67 -4.21
N LEU A 158 -15.09 5.48 -4.19
CA LEU A 158 -14.27 5.52 -5.39
C LEU A 158 -14.47 4.25 -6.23
N PRO A 159 -15.21 4.30 -7.35
CA PRO A 159 -15.50 3.11 -8.15
C PRO A 159 -14.25 2.61 -8.86
N ILE A 160 -14.12 1.29 -8.98
CA ILE A 160 -13.01 0.63 -9.66
C ILE A 160 -13.40 0.22 -11.08
N LEU A 161 -14.64 -0.24 -11.28
CA LEU A 161 -15.14 -0.65 -12.59
C LEU A 161 -16.08 0.38 -13.19
N ASN A 162 -15.98 0.57 -14.49
CA ASN A 162 -16.88 1.42 -15.25
C ASN A 162 -18.23 0.72 -15.44
N GLY A 163 -19.32 1.48 -15.25
CA GLY A 163 -20.67 0.96 -15.39
C GLY A 163 -21.10 -0.03 -14.30
N ASN A 164 -20.22 -0.33 -13.34
CA ASN A 164 -20.53 -1.23 -12.20
C ASN A 164 -21.02 -2.62 -12.63
N THR A 165 -20.53 -3.11 -13.76
CA THR A 165 -20.89 -4.41 -14.32
C THR A 165 -19.69 -5.12 -14.94
N VAL A 166 -19.83 -6.43 -15.09
CA VAL A 166 -18.96 -7.26 -15.91
C VAL A 166 -19.79 -8.08 -16.88
N THR A 167 -19.19 -8.51 -18.00
CA THR A 167 -19.81 -9.38 -19.00
C THR A 167 -19.10 -10.73 -18.99
N VAL A 168 -19.86 -11.83 -19.06
CA VAL A 168 -19.36 -13.21 -19.10
C VAL A 168 -19.17 -13.68 -20.53
#